data_35645686c9d7a8561e0803052f6fcb8c
#
_entry.id   35645686c9d7a8561e0803052f6fcb8c
#
_cell.length_a   1.000
_cell.length_b   1.000
_cell.length_c   1.000
_cell.angle_alpha   90.00
_cell.angle_beta   90.00
_cell.angle_gamma   90.00
#
_symmetry.space_group_name_H-M   'P 1'
#
loop_
_entity.id
_entity.type
_entity.pdbx_description
1 polymer ?
#
loop_
_entity_poly.entity_id
_entity_poly.type
_entity_poly.pdbx_seq_one_letter_code
_entity_poly.pdbx_strand_id
1 'polypeptide(L)'
;HFAGYFEHTMRAGHYENDEAAVRLMIESSPAMIESLVRYGVEFARDDAGRFRFTREGGHSRPRILFHGDVTGKAITSCLLERVRELPNAVIAEETELVDLLCTPGRGGECFGGVLRDNATGALSAVYADAVLLATGGVGGLFENSTNFRHLTGDGVAIALKNGVEVEHLDYVQIHPTTFYSEKGGRRFLISESVRGEGAVLLDKHGRRFCNELMPRDVVTGDIRAQMQKDGTRHVWLDMRPVGAATLREHFPTICAHCLEEGYDAFKDPIPVVPAQHYFMGGIKVDLDGRTSMRR
;
A
#
# COMPACT_ATOMS: atom_id res chain seq x y z
N HIS A 1 22.76 5.33 -10.41
CA HIS A 1 21.75 4.87 -9.43
C HIS A 1 20.50 4.25 -10.10
N PHE A 2 20.00 4.84 -11.18
CA PHE A 2 18.76 4.38 -11.84
C PHE A 2 18.85 2.96 -12.40
N ALA A 3 19.95 2.58 -13.05
CA ALA A 3 20.13 1.23 -13.59
C ALA A 3 20.02 0.13 -12.52
N GLY A 4 20.66 0.33 -11.36
CA GLY A 4 20.55 -0.64 -10.26
C GLY A 4 19.15 -0.66 -9.62
N TYR A 5 18.43 0.46 -9.62
CA TYR A 5 17.05 0.48 -9.14
C TYR A 5 16.12 -0.23 -10.13
N PHE A 6 16.30 0.02 -11.41
CA PHE A 6 15.57 -0.66 -12.47
C PHE A 6 15.73 -2.18 -12.36
N GLU A 7 16.97 -2.67 -12.33
CA GLU A 7 17.24 -4.11 -12.21
C GLU A 7 16.64 -4.74 -10.95
N HIS A 8 16.70 -4.05 -9.81
CA HIS A 8 16.08 -4.54 -8.57
C HIS A 8 14.55 -4.64 -8.69
N THR A 9 13.93 -3.65 -9.35
CA THR A 9 12.47 -3.63 -9.55
C THR A 9 12.03 -4.74 -10.50
N MET A 10 12.73 -4.90 -11.63
CA MET A 10 12.45 -5.96 -12.60
C MET A 10 12.59 -7.35 -11.98
N ARG A 11 13.67 -7.57 -11.25
CA ARG A 11 13.91 -8.85 -10.56
C ARG A 11 12.87 -9.13 -9.47
N ALA A 12 12.47 -8.12 -8.70
CA ALA A 12 11.44 -8.28 -7.66
C ALA A 12 10.07 -8.63 -8.24
N GLY A 13 9.78 -8.16 -9.45
CA GLY A 13 8.57 -8.51 -10.21
C GLY A 13 8.74 -9.72 -11.12
N HIS A 14 9.80 -10.54 -10.93
CA HIS A 14 10.09 -11.73 -11.75
C HIS A 14 10.17 -11.43 -13.26
N TYR A 15 10.53 -10.20 -13.64
CA TYR A 15 10.59 -9.69 -15.02
C TYR A 15 9.24 -9.67 -15.75
N GLU A 16 8.14 -9.71 -15.03
CA GLU A 16 6.79 -9.54 -15.59
C GLU A 16 6.33 -8.07 -15.64
N ASN A 17 7.15 -7.17 -15.12
CA ASN A 17 6.89 -5.74 -15.14
C ASN A 17 6.91 -5.17 -16.57
N ASP A 18 6.08 -4.14 -16.82
CA ASP A 18 6.26 -3.27 -17.99
C ASP A 18 7.54 -2.44 -17.82
N GLU A 19 8.54 -2.69 -18.64
CA GLU A 19 9.83 -1.99 -18.60
C GLU A 19 9.69 -0.48 -18.79
N ALA A 20 8.80 -0.03 -19.67
CA ALA A 20 8.61 1.39 -19.96
C ALA A 20 8.00 2.10 -18.74
N ALA A 21 7.02 1.48 -18.09
CA ALA A 21 6.42 1.98 -16.86
C ALA A 21 7.43 2.05 -15.70
N VAL A 22 8.28 1.02 -15.54
CA VAL A 22 9.35 1.01 -14.53
C VAL A 22 10.36 2.13 -14.79
N ARG A 23 10.78 2.35 -16.03
CA ARG A 23 11.69 3.45 -16.39
C ARG A 23 11.07 4.80 -16.08
N LEU A 24 9.85 5.04 -16.53
CA LEU A 24 9.13 6.29 -16.28
C LEU A 24 9.02 6.57 -14.78
N MET A 25 8.62 5.57 -13.98
CA MET A 25 8.53 5.70 -12.52
C MET A 25 9.87 6.11 -11.89
N ILE A 26 10.96 5.45 -12.28
CA ILE A 26 12.28 5.73 -11.70
C ILE A 26 12.82 7.10 -12.14
N GLU A 27 12.69 7.43 -13.42
CA GLU A 27 13.21 8.69 -13.98
C GLU A 27 12.43 9.91 -13.49
N SER A 28 11.12 9.77 -13.27
CA SER A 28 10.27 10.86 -12.76
C SER A 28 10.34 11.02 -11.23
N SER A 29 10.87 10.02 -10.50
CA SER A 29 10.84 10.04 -9.03
C SER A 29 11.50 11.27 -8.39
N PRO A 30 12.66 11.84 -8.87
CA PRO A 30 13.22 13.02 -8.26
C PRO A 30 12.30 14.24 -8.36
N ALA A 31 11.72 14.49 -9.53
CA ALA A 31 10.80 15.61 -9.75
C ALA A 31 9.51 15.46 -8.92
N MET A 32 9.03 14.23 -8.75
CA MET A 32 7.88 13.94 -7.89
C MET A 32 8.18 14.25 -6.42
N ILE A 33 9.34 13.84 -5.91
CA ILE A 33 9.78 14.16 -4.54
C ILE A 33 9.92 15.68 -4.33
N GLU A 34 10.52 16.39 -5.29
CA GLU A 34 10.60 17.86 -5.24
C GLU A 34 9.21 18.50 -5.19
N SER A 35 8.25 17.96 -5.91
CA SER A 35 6.86 18.43 -5.87
C SER A 35 6.21 18.20 -4.51
N LEU A 36 6.38 17.02 -3.89
CA LEU A 36 5.88 16.74 -2.56
C LEU A 36 6.48 17.70 -1.51
N VAL A 37 7.78 17.97 -1.60
CA VAL A 37 8.44 18.95 -0.71
C VAL A 37 7.91 20.37 -0.92
N ARG A 38 7.65 20.79 -2.18
CA ARG A 38 7.02 22.09 -2.47
C ARG A 38 5.61 22.19 -1.91
N TYR A 39 4.87 21.10 -1.87
CA TYR A 39 3.54 21.04 -1.21
C TYR A 39 3.63 21.07 0.31
N GLY A 40 4.81 20.89 0.89
CA GLY A 40 5.04 20.95 2.33
C GLY A 40 5.20 19.61 3.01
N VAL A 41 5.36 18.51 2.24
CA VAL A 41 5.66 17.20 2.84
C VAL A 41 7.04 17.20 3.47
N GLU A 42 7.12 16.89 4.74
CA GLU A 42 8.35 16.81 5.50
C GLU A 42 8.91 15.39 5.48
N PHE A 43 10.11 15.24 4.92
CA PHE A 43 10.91 14.01 5.02
C PHE A 43 12.03 14.17 6.03
N ALA A 44 12.46 13.07 6.64
CA ALA A 44 13.57 13.07 7.60
C ALA A 44 14.84 13.67 7.01
N ARG A 45 15.51 14.52 7.79
CA ARG A 45 16.75 15.19 7.43
C ARG A 45 17.82 14.98 8.48
N ASP A 46 19.09 15.09 8.08
CA ASP A 46 20.23 15.13 8.99
C ASP A 46 20.44 16.57 9.54
N ASP A 47 21.40 16.70 10.45
CA ASP A 47 21.75 18.00 11.08
C ASP A 47 22.24 19.06 10.07
N ALA A 48 22.67 18.64 8.88
CA ALA A 48 23.06 19.53 7.79
C ALA A 48 21.87 19.85 6.84
N GLY A 49 20.65 19.42 7.17
CA GLY A 49 19.44 19.66 6.38
C GLY A 49 19.28 18.76 5.14
N ARG A 50 20.15 17.78 4.94
CA ARG A 50 20.10 16.86 3.80
C ARG A 50 19.13 15.73 4.09
N PHE A 51 18.45 15.20 3.06
CA PHE A 51 17.55 14.05 3.20
C PHE A 51 18.27 12.83 3.78
N ARG A 52 17.64 12.23 4.77
CA ARG A 52 18.00 10.90 5.25
C ARG A 52 17.31 9.86 4.39
N PHE A 53 18.02 8.77 4.09
CA PHE A 53 17.48 7.63 3.34
C PHE A 53 17.57 6.36 4.18
N THR A 54 16.54 5.54 4.09
CA THR A 54 16.54 4.20 4.65
C THR A 54 16.58 3.13 3.57
N ARG A 55 16.82 1.91 3.96
CA ARG A 55 16.85 0.73 3.10
C ARG A 55 15.80 -0.27 3.58
N GLU A 56 15.06 -0.81 2.66
CA GLU A 56 14.14 -1.92 2.89
C GLU A 56 14.64 -3.22 2.26
N GLY A 57 13.93 -4.33 2.49
CA GLY A 57 14.23 -5.63 1.89
C GLY A 57 14.38 -5.55 0.36
N GLY A 58 15.31 -6.30 -0.20
CA GLY A 58 15.61 -6.29 -1.64
C GLY A 58 16.45 -5.09 -2.14
N HIS A 59 16.66 -4.06 -1.32
CA HIS A 59 17.46 -2.91 -1.71
C HIS A 59 18.95 -3.08 -1.38
N SER A 60 19.83 -2.85 -2.34
CA SER A 60 21.28 -2.88 -2.14
C SER A 60 21.83 -1.60 -1.50
N ARG A 61 21.07 -0.48 -1.53
CA ARG A 61 21.47 0.83 -1.00
C ARG A 61 20.28 1.56 -0.38
N PRO A 62 20.50 2.45 0.61
CA PRO A 62 19.48 3.37 1.10
C PRO A 62 18.99 4.27 -0.05
N ARG A 63 17.68 4.30 -0.28
CA ARG A 63 17.04 5.13 -1.32
C ARG A 63 15.62 5.56 -0.99
N ILE A 64 15.09 5.09 0.13
CA ILE A 64 13.73 5.36 0.57
C ILE A 64 13.73 6.61 1.45
N LEU A 65 12.98 7.62 1.04
CA LEU A 65 12.66 8.76 1.90
C LEU A 65 11.56 8.37 2.88
N PHE A 66 11.64 8.89 4.08
CA PHE A 66 10.73 8.51 5.15
C PHE A 66 10.42 9.68 6.09
N HIS A 67 9.31 9.55 6.82
CA HIS A 67 8.92 10.41 7.93
C HIS A 67 8.57 9.53 9.12
N GLY A 68 9.54 9.25 10.00
CA GLY A 68 9.39 8.22 11.03
C GLY A 68 8.97 6.89 10.42
N ASP A 69 7.96 6.25 11.02
CA ASP A 69 7.30 5.04 10.51
C ASP A 69 5.89 5.29 9.95
N VAL A 70 5.57 6.56 9.62
CA VAL A 70 4.24 7.02 9.16
C VAL A 70 4.27 7.83 7.86
N THR A 71 5.23 7.58 6.98
CA THR A 71 5.46 8.33 5.73
C THR A 71 4.19 8.51 4.89
N GLY A 72 3.41 7.46 4.70
CA GLY A 72 2.16 7.53 3.93
C GLY A 72 1.14 8.49 4.55
N LYS A 73 1.00 8.48 5.87
CA LYS A 73 0.13 9.42 6.60
C LYS A 73 0.59 10.87 6.42
N ALA A 74 1.89 11.13 6.54
CA ALA A 74 2.45 12.47 6.37
C ALA A 74 2.18 13.03 4.97
N ILE A 75 2.40 12.23 3.92
CA ILE A 75 2.12 12.61 2.53
C ILE A 75 0.62 12.90 2.34
N THR A 76 -0.25 11.96 2.71
CA THR A 76 -1.70 12.06 2.44
C THR A 76 -2.31 13.24 3.19
N SER A 77 -1.96 13.44 4.47
CA SER A 77 -2.49 14.55 5.26
C SER A 77 -2.07 15.90 4.69
N CYS A 78 -0.78 16.05 4.33
CA CYS A 78 -0.29 17.29 3.73
C CYS A 78 -0.98 17.60 2.40
N LEU A 79 -1.12 16.61 1.51
CA LEU A 79 -1.78 16.80 0.21
C LEU A 79 -3.27 17.12 0.38
N LEU A 80 -3.96 16.50 1.33
CA LEU A 80 -5.37 16.80 1.62
C LEU A 80 -5.56 18.23 2.11
N GLU A 81 -4.68 18.72 2.98
CA GLU A 81 -4.69 20.12 3.42
C GLU A 81 -4.51 21.08 2.24
N ARG A 82 -3.57 20.79 1.34
CA ARG A 82 -3.35 21.59 0.13
C ARG A 82 -4.58 21.62 -0.79
N VAL A 83 -5.26 20.49 -0.97
CA VAL A 83 -6.50 20.45 -1.76
C VAL A 83 -7.59 21.29 -1.12
N ARG A 84 -7.72 21.28 0.22
CA ARG A 84 -8.71 22.10 0.96
C ARG A 84 -8.46 23.60 0.83
N GLU A 85 -7.24 24.02 0.58
CA GLU A 85 -6.88 25.44 0.35
C GLU A 85 -7.24 25.93 -1.07
N LEU A 86 -7.54 25.00 -2.01
CA LEU A 86 -7.84 25.38 -3.40
C LEU A 86 -9.29 25.85 -3.54
N PRO A 87 -9.53 27.10 -4.00
CA PRO A 87 -10.89 27.65 -4.10
C PRO A 87 -11.74 26.99 -5.20
N ASN A 88 -11.11 26.27 -6.11
CA ASN A 88 -11.74 25.58 -7.24
C ASN A 88 -11.82 24.04 -7.05
N ALA A 89 -11.48 23.52 -5.86
CA ALA A 89 -11.62 22.12 -5.53
C ALA A 89 -12.82 21.89 -4.63
N VAL A 90 -13.61 20.86 -4.93
CA VAL A 90 -14.74 20.43 -4.08
C VAL A 90 -14.46 19.00 -3.62
N ILE A 91 -14.51 18.81 -2.30
CA ILE A 91 -14.42 17.47 -1.69
C ILE A 91 -15.83 17.05 -1.29
N ALA A 92 -16.37 16.04 -1.96
CA ALA A 92 -17.67 15.47 -1.63
C ALA A 92 -17.46 14.21 -0.78
N GLU A 93 -17.47 14.36 0.53
CA GLU A 93 -17.41 13.26 1.50
C GLU A 93 -18.75 12.51 1.50
N GLU A 94 -18.79 11.28 2.04
CA GLU A 94 -19.98 10.41 2.07
C GLU A 94 -20.69 10.25 0.71
N THR A 95 -19.87 10.27 -0.36
CA THR A 95 -20.34 10.21 -1.75
C THR A 95 -19.66 9.06 -2.48
N GLU A 96 -20.43 8.22 -3.11
CA GLU A 96 -19.96 7.02 -3.80
C GLU A 96 -20.18 7.13 -5.30
N LEU A 97 -19.17 6.81 -6.12
CA LEU A 97 -19.33 6.59 -7.54
C LEU A 97 -19.99 5.24 -7.78
N VAL A 98 -21.16 5.21 -8.37
CA VAL A 98 -21.92 3.97 -8.64
C VAL A 98 -21.93 3.56 -10.09
N ASP A 99 -21.68 4.49 -11.02
CA ASP A 99 -21.54 4.19 -12.45
C ASP A 99 -20.85 5.33 -13.21
N LEU A 100 -20.48 5.09 -14.47
CA LEU A 100 -19.99 6.12 -15.39
C LEU A 100 -21.10 6.58 -16.31
N LEU A 101 -21.09 7.87 -16.64
CA LEU A 101 -21.86 8.41 -17.75
C LEU A 101 -20.98 8.32 -19.01
N CYS A 102 -21.27 7.37 -19.87
CA CYS A 102 -20.45 7.10 -21.06
C CYS A 102 -21.27 6.57 -22.23
N THR A 103 -20.73 6.67 -23.45
CA THR A 103 -21.25 5.93 -24.59
C THR A 103 -20.91 4.45 -24.43
N PRO A 104 -21.86 3.53 -24.66
CA PRO A 104 -21.62 2.13 -24.46
C PRO A 104 -20.57 1.54 -25.41
N GLY A 105 -19.82 0.55 -24.91
CA GLY A 105 -18.90 -0.27 -25.70
C GLY A 105 -17.44 0.16 -25.65
N ARG A 106 -16.61 -0.70 -26.23
CA ARG A 106 -15.16 -0.52 -26.29
C ARG A 106 -14.79 0.74 -27.10
N GLY A 107 -13.91 1.58 -26.55
CA GLY A 107 -13.52 2.84 -27.18
C GLY A 107 -14.57 3.95 -27.06
N GLY A 108 -15.55 3.78 -26.17
CA GLY A 108 -16.54 4.78 -25.82
C GLY A 108 -15.93 6.07 -25.26
N GLU A 109 -16.80 7.02 -24.96
CA GLU A 109 -16.41 8.32 -24.42
C GLU A 109 -17.10 8.51 -23.06
N CYS A 110 -16.33 8.86 -22.04
CA CYS A 110 -16.83 9.19 -20.70
C CYS A 110 -17.09 10.69 -20.62
N PHE A 111 -18.20 11.08 -20.05
CA PHE A 111 -18.62 12.49 -19.88
C PHE A 111 -19.12 12.75 -18.45
N GLY A 112 -18.80 11.87 -17.50
CA GLY A 112 -19.13 12.07 -16.11
C GLY A 112 -19.35 10.80 -15.33
N GLY A 113 -20.00 10.91 -14.16
CA GLY A 113 -20.33 9.80 -13.28
C GLY A 113 -21.71 9.93 -12.64
N VAL A 114 -22.25 8.79 -12.21
CA VAL A 114 -23.43 8.72 -11.36
C VAL A 114 -22.94 8.56 -9.91
N LEU A 115 -23.30 9.51 -9.09
CA LEU A 115 -22.92 9.56 -7.66
C LEU A 115 -24.13 9.22 -6.79
N ARG A 116 -23.86 8.52 -5.69
CA ARG A 116 -24.81 8.26 -4.62
C ARG A 116 -24.38 9.02 -3.37
N ASP A 117 -25.28 9.79 -2.81
CA ASP A 117 -25.15 10.33 -1.46
C ASP A 117 -25.46 9.21 -0.46
N ASN A 118 -24.50 8.85 0.38
CA ASN A 118 -24.64 7.73 1.31
C ASN A 118 -25.57 8.03 2.51
N ALA A 119 -25.79 9.31 2.84
CA ALA A 119 -26.71 9.68 3.91
C ALA A 119 -28.18 9.59 3.48
N THR A 120 -28.47 9.95 2.23
CA THR A 120 -29.86 10.03 1.72
C THR A 120 -30.20 8.90 0.75
N GLY A 121 -29.21 8.24 0.17
CA GLY A 121 -29.37 7.28 -0.90
C GLY A 121 -29.70 7.91 -2.28
N ALA A 122 -29.74 9.24 -2.37
CA ALA A 122 -30.06 9.94 -3.59
C ALA A 122 -28.99 9.75 -4.67
N LEU A 123 -29.43 9.54 -5.91
CA LEU A 123 -28.55 9.45 -7.09
C LEU A 123 -28.53 10.79 -7.82
N SER A 124 -27.35 11.19 -8.27
CA SER A 124 -27.14 12.38 -9.10
C SER A 124 -26.18 12.09 -10.24
N ALA A 125 -26.42 12.71 -11.40
CA ALA A 125 -25.52 12.71 -12.53
C ALA A 125 -24.60 13.93 -12.46
N VAL A 126 -23.29 13.71 -12.49
CA VAL A 126 -22.28 14.77 -12.55
C VAL A 126 -21.57 14.69 -13.88
N TYR A 127 -21.69 15.73 -14.68
CA TYR A 127 -21.02 15.84 -15.99
C TYR A 127 -19.64 16.48 -15.80
N ALA A 128 -18.67 15.97 -16.56
CA ALA A 128 -17.28 16.42 -16.51
C ALA A 128 -16.61 16.27 -17.88
N ASP A 129 -15.63 17.13 -18.16
CA ASP A 129 -14.80 17.04 -19.37
C ASP A 129 -13.81 15.87 -19.31
N ALA A 130 -13.44 15.44 -18.11
CA ALA A 130 -12.61 14.26 -17.87
C ALA A 130 -12.94 13.63 -16.50
N VAL A 131 -12.78 12.31 -16.40
CA VAL A 131 -12.95 11.55 -15.16
C VAL A 131 -11.65 10.82 -14.83
N LEU A 132 -11.10 11.07 -13.63
CA LEU A 132 -9.95 10.37 -13.08
C LEU A 132 -10.44 9.33 -12.07
N LEU A 133 -10.24 8.03 -12.34
CA LEU A 133 -10.54 6.97 -11.41
C LEU A 133 -9.33 6.70 -10.49
N ALA A 134 -9.44 7.04 -9.22
CA ALA A 134 -8.45 6.78 -8.19
C ALA A 134 -9.07 5.98 -7.01
N THR A 135 -9.86 4.98 -7.35
CA THR A 135 -10.78 4.26 -6.44
C THR A 135 -10.10 3.19 -5.57
N GLY A 136 -8.78 3.03 -5.68
CA GLY A 136 -8.02 2.01 -4.95
C GLY A 136 -8.26 0.60 -5.49
N GLY A 137 -7.90 -0.38 -4.68
CA GLY A 137 -7.92 -1.79 -5.06
C GLY A 137 -9.07 -2.60 -4.45
N VAL A 138 -8.79 -3.88 -4.19
CA VAL A 138 -9.77 -4.90 -3.78
C VAL A 138 -9.54 -5.40 -2.35
N GLY A 139 -8.69 -4.73 -1.56
CA GLY A 139 -8.24 -5.25 -0.27
C GLY A 139 -9.34 -5.47 0.77
N GLY A 140 -10.45 -4.74 0.66
CA GLY A 140 -11.61 -4.90 1.54
C GLY A 140 -12.32 -6.25 1.41
N LEU A 141 -12.11 -6.98 0.31
CA LEU A 141 -12.66 -8.31 0.08
C LEU A 141 -11.93 -9.43 0.85
N PHE A 142 -10.74 -9.15 1.37
CA PHE A 142 -9.91 -10.14 2.06
C PHE A 142 -10.13 -10.09 3.57
N GLU A 143 -10.20 -11.25 4.23
CA GLU A 143 -10.34 -11.36 5.69
C GLU A 143 -9.19 -10.64 6.40
N ASN A 144 -7.95 -10.89 5.95
CA ASN A 144 -6.77 -10.20 6.42
C ASN A 144 -6.26 -9.25 5.35
N SER A 145 -6.34 -7.96 5.60
CA SER A 145 -5.89 -6.90 4.69
C SER A 145 -5.37 -5.68 5.43
N THR A 146 -4.33 -5.06 4.88
CA THR A 146 -3.83 -3.76 5.33
C THR A 146 -4.62 -2.60 4.74
N ASN A 147 -5.52 -2.87 3.80
CA ASN A 147 -6.34 -1.86 3.16
C ASN A 147 -7.62 -1.57 3.95
N PHE A 148 -8.23 -0.43 3.68
CA PHE A 148 -9.53 -0.10 4.26
C PHE A 148 -10.63 -1.01 3.70
N ARG A 149 -11.65 -1.29 4.52
CA ARG A 149 -12.72 -2.24 4.18
C ARG A 149 -13.63 -1.77 3.04
N HIS A 150 -13.70 -0.47 2.78
CA HIS A 150 -14.46 0.08 1.66
C HIS A 150 -13.76 -0.06 0.29
N LEU A 151 -12.53 -0.54 0.25
CA LEU A 151 -11.80 -0.78 -1.01
C LEU A 151 -12.21 -2.15 -1.57
N THR A 152 -13.35 -2.21 -2.21
CA THR A 152 -14.02 -3.45 -2.67
C THR A 152 -13.91 -3.68 -4.19
N GLY A 153 -13.13 -2.83 -4.90
CA GLY A 153 -12.91 -2.98 -6.34
C GLY A 153 -14.01 -2.39 -7.21
N ASP A 154 -14.85 -1.54 -6.64
CA ASP A 154 -16.03 -0.99 -7.34
C ASP A 154 -15.64 -0.24 -8.60
N GLY A 155 -14.55 0.58 -8.56
CA GLY A 155 -14.06 1.28 -9.74
C GLY A 155 -13.62 0.34 -10.87
N VAL A 156 -13.02 -0.80 -10.54
CA VAL A 156 -12.65 -1.84 -11.52
C VAL A 156 -13.91 -2.48 -12.10
N ALA A 157 -14.89 -2.81 -11.26
CA ALA A 157 -16.17 -3.39 -11.68
C ALA A 157 -16.96 -2.43 -12.59
N ILE A 158 -17.03 -1.14 -12.22
CA ILE A 158 -17.67 -0.08 -13.02
C ILE A 158 -16.96 0.07 -14.38
N ALA A 159 -15.64 0.11 -14.39
CA ALA A 159 -14.85 0.20 -15.60
C ALA A 159 -15.11 -0.99 -16.54
N LEU A 160 -15.03 -2.21 -16.01
CA LEU A 160 -15.29 -3.43 -16.77
C LEU A 160 -16.72 -3.47 -17.34
N LYS A 161 -17.72 -3.12 -16.53
CA LYS A 161 -19.13 -3.03 -16.94
C LYS A 161 -19.31 -2.09 -18.13
N ASN A 162 -18.56 -1.00 -18.18
CA ASN A 162 -18.63 0.02 -19.23
C ASN A 162 -17.67 -0.24 -20.41
N GLY A 163 -17.04 -1.43 -20.46
CA GLY A 163 -16.19 -1.84 -21.59
C GLY A 163 -14.78 -1.26 -21.57
N VAL A 164 -14.31 -0.76 -20.43
CA VAL A 164 -12.91 -0.37 -20.21
C VAL A 164 -12.06 -1.61 -20.03
N GLU A 165 -10.89 -1.64 -20.64
CA GLU A 165 -9.96 -2.76 -20.52
C GLU A 165 -9.39 -2.83 -19.10
N VAL A 166 -9.28 -4.05 -18.58
CA VAL A 166 -8.66 -4.38 -17.30
C VAL A 166 -7.59 -5.44 -17.50
N GLU A 167 -6.60 -5.48 -16.61
CA GLU A 167 -5.52 -6.46 -16.70
C GLU A 167 -5.06 -6.93 -15.33
N HIS A 168 -4.46 -8.12 -15.27
CA HIS A 168 -3.82 -8.69 -14.09
C HIS A 168 -4.67 -8.67 -12.81
N LEU A 169 -5.96 -8.96 -12.91
CA LEU A 169 -6.89 -8.94 -11.77
C LEU A 169 -6.58 -9.99 -10.69
N ASP A 170 -5.76 -10.97 -11.02
CA ASP A 170 -5.23 -12.00 -10.14
C ASP A 170 -3.91 -11.60 -9.44
N TYR A 171 -3.30 -10.48 -9.81
CA TYR A 171 -2.03 -10.02 -9.23
C TYR A 171 -2.27 -9.31 -7.89
N VAL A 172 -2.23 -10.11 -6.82
CA VAL A 172 -2.42 -9.65 -5.45
C VAL A 172 -1.16 -9.94 -4.64
N GLN A 173 -0.52 -8.91 -4.10
CA GLN A 173 0.61 -9.08 -3.20
C GLN A 173 0.13 -9.30 -1.76
N ILE A 174 0.69 -10.31 -1.11
CA ILE A 174 0.50 -10.57 0.32
C ILE A 174 1.71 -10.05 1.10
N HIS A 175 1.47 -9.24 2.12
CA HIS A 175 2.51 -8.86 3.07
C HIS A 175 2.65 -9.94 4.14
N PRO A 176 3.86 -10.43 4.43
CA PRO A 176 4.06 -11.54 5.37
C PRO A 176 3.64 -11.23 6.80
N THR A 177 3.88 -10.00 7.26
CA THR A 177 3.75 -9.63 8.67
C THR A 177 2.78 -8.46 8.87
N THR A 178 1.58 -8.78 9.31
CA THR A 178 0.62 -7.82 9.87
C THR A 178 0.24 -8.27 11.27
N PHE A 179 -0.09 -7.34 12.15
CA PHE A 179 -0.51 -7.69 13.51
C PHE A 179 -1.79 -8.52 13.46
N TYR A 180 -1.77 -9.70 14.08
CA TYR A 180 -2.96 -10.53 14.22
C TYR A 180 -3.79 -10.07 15.41
N SER A 181 -5.06 -9.83 15.19
CA SER A 181 -6.05 -9.55 16.23
C SER A 181 -7.34 -10.27 15.89
N GLU A 182 -8.06 -10.79 16.88
CA GLU A 182 -9.40 -11.37 16.69
C GLU A 182 -10.45 -10.29 16.43
N LYS A 183 -10.15 -9.04 16.75
CA LYS A 183 -10.98 -7.90 16.38
C LYS A 183 -11.00 -7.78 14.84
N GLY A 184 -12.15 -7.69 14.26
CA GLY A 184 -12.31 -7.47 12.82
C GLY A 184 -11.68 -6.14 12.38
N GLY A 185 -11.68 -5.87 11.07
CA GLY A 185 -11.23 -4.59 10.52
C GLY A 185 -9.91 -4.67 9.75
N ARG A 186 -9.30 -3.53 9.56
CA ARG A 186 -8.01 -3.36 8.87
C ARG A 186 -6.89 -3.92 9.73
N ARG A 187 -6.02 -4.76 9.14
CA ARG A 187 -4.82 -5.25 9.82
C ARG A 187 -3.77 -4.15 9.91
N PHE A 188 -3.17 -4.01 11.09
CA PHE A 188 -2.05 -3.08 11.27
C PHE A 188 -0.78 -3.67 10.64
N LEU A 189 -0.09 -2.87 9.82
CA LEU A 189 1.12 -3.29 9.14
C LEU A 189 2.31 -3.30 10.11
N ILE A 190 2.97 -4.45 10.23
CA ILE A 190 4.31 -4.53 10.81
C ILE A 190 5.30 -4.43 9.66
N SER A 191 5.93 -3.28 9.53
CA SER A 191 6.82 -2.94 8.41
C SER A 191 7.87 -4.04 8.16
N GLU A 192 8.20 -4.24 6.89
CA GLU A 192 9.29 -5.12 6.47
C GLU A 192 10.64 -4.73 7.07
N SER A 193 10.85 -3.43 7.31
CA SER A 193 12.05 -2.91 7.94
C SER A 193 12.32 -3.52 9.32
N VAL A 194 11.28 -3.91 10.06
CA VAL A 194 11.43 -4.60 11.36
C VAL A 194 12.18 -5.92 11.21
N ARG A 195 11.86 -6.71 10.17
CA ARG A 195 12.60 -7.95 9.83
C ARG A 195 14.00 -7.61 9.28
N GLY A 196 14.12 -6.55 8.51
CA GLY A 196 15.39 -6.03 8.01
C GLY A 196 16.36 -5.62 9.10
N GLU A 197 15.86 -5.12 10.23
CA GLU A 197 16.64 -4.75 11.43
C GLU A 197 16.89 -5.92 12.38
N GLY A 198 16.40 -7.13 12.07
CA GLY A 198 16.78 -8.35 12.78
C GLY A 198 15.68 -9.05 13.55
N ALA A 199 14.42 -8.65 13.44
CA ALA A 199 13.32 -9.40 14.04
C ALA A 199 13.17 -10.78 13.39
N VAL A 200 12.79 -11.80 14.17
CA VAL A 200 12.72 -13.20 13.75
C VAL A 200 11.33 -13.78 13.90
N LEU A 201 10.96 -14.67 12.97
CA LEU A 201 9.69 -15.38 12.96
C LEU A 201 9.78 -16.70 13.73
N LEU A 202 8.85 -16.93 14.66
CA LEU A 202 8.83 -18.07 15.55
C LEU A 202 7.54 -18.88 15.39
N ASP A 203 7.67 -20.21 15.52
CA ASP A 203 6.56 -21.16 15.63
C ASP A 203 5.88 -21.06 17.02
N LYS A 204 4.83 -21.84 17.23
CA LYS A 204 4.12 -21.90 18.52
C LYS A 204 4.97 -22.35 19.71
N HIS A 205 6.15 -22.92 19.46
CA HIS A 205 7.10 -23.37 20.47
C HIS A 205 8.27 -22.40 20.67
N GLY A 206 8.23 -21.22 20.03
CA GLY A 206 9.27 -20.21 20.11
C GLY A 206 10.53 -20.54 19.30
N ARG A 207 10.44 -21.41 18.27
CA ARG A 207 11.57 -21.79 17.42
C ARG A 207 11.48 -21.04 16.09
N ARG A 208 12.60 -20.47 15.64
CA ARG A 208 12.73 -19.86 14.31
C ARG A 208 12.55 -20.92 13.22
N PHE A 209 11.79 -20.60 12.16
CA PHE A 209 11.42 -21.57 11.14
C PHE A 209 11.73 -21.15 9.70
N CYS A 210 12.12 -19.89 9.43
CA CYS A 210 12.42 -19.42 8.08
C CYS A 210 13.57 -18.40 8.05
N ASN A 211 13.95 -17.95 6.86
CA ASN A 211 14.80 -16.79 6.65
C ASN A 211 13.91 -15.57 6.33
N GLU A 212 13.80 -14.66 7.26
CA GLU A 212 12.92 -13.49 7.21
C GLU A 212 13.30 -12.45 6.14
N LEU A 213 14.52 -12.56 5.58
CA LEU A 213 15.04 -11.64 4.56
C LEU A 213 14.78 -12.10 3.12
N MET A 214 14.13 -13.26 2.95
CA MET A 214 13.68 -13.73 1.64
C MET A 214 12.56 -12.83 1.08
N PRO A 215 12.27 -12.88 -0.23
CA PRO A 215 11.15 -12.18 -0.84
C PRO A 215 9.81 -12.46 -0.14
N ARG A 216 8.88 -11.49 -0.24
CA ARG A 216 7.59 -11.54 0.47
C ARG A 216 6.75 -12.78 0.20
N ASP A 217 6.75 -13.26 -1.05
CA ASP A 217 6.04 -14.47 -1.47
C ASP A 217 6.60 -15.72 -0.78
N VAL A 218 7.93 -15.84 -0.70
CA VAL A 218 8.62 -16.96 -0.02
C VAL A 218 8.30 -16.94 1.48
N VAL A 219 8.52 -15.81 2.15
CA VAL A 219 8.23 -15.68 3.60
C VAL A 219 6.74 -15.92 3.90
N THR A 220 5.83 -15.45 3.03
CA THR A 220 4.40 -15.72 3.16
C THR A 220 4.09 -17.21 3.05
N GLY A 221 4.74 -17.91 2.11
CA GLY A 221 4.62 -19.36 1.94
C GLY A 221 5.08 -20.10 3.19
N ASP A 222 6.25 -19.75 3.73
CA ASP A 222 6.79 -20.33 4.95
C ASP A 222 5.88 -20.12 6.16
N ILE A 223 5.34 -18.90 6.34
CA ILE A 223 4.39 -18.61 7.42
C ILE A 223 3.12 -19.43 7.29
N ARG A 224 2.54 -19.52 6.09
CA ARG A 224 1.33 -20.32 5.85
C ARG A 224 1.55 -21.81 6.15
N ALA A 225 2.67 -22.35 5.68
CA ALA A 225 3.05 -23.74 5.96
C ALA A 225 3.23 -23.97 7.46
N GLN A 226 3.86 -23.04 8.18
CA GLN A 226 4.05 -23.15 9.63
C GLN A 226 2.72 -23.03 10.38
N MET A 227 1.85 -22.10 10.01
CA MET A 227 0.51 -21.98 10.61
C MET A 227 -0.30 -23.29 10.45
N GLN A 228 -0.26 -23.89 9.26
CA GLN A 228 -0.93 -25.15 9.00
C GLN A 228 -0.35 -26.30 9.86
N LYS A 229 0.96 -26.40 9.93
CA LYS A 229 1.67 -27.39 10.77
C LYS A 229 1.35 -27.23 12.25
N ASP A 230 1.28 -26.00 12.73
CA ASP A 230 1.02 -25.68 14.14
C ASP A 230 -0.47 -25.74 14.51
N GLY A 231 -1.37 -25.72 13.52
CA GLY A 231 -2.82 -25.61 13.72
C GLY A 231 -3.21 -24.27 14.32
N THR A 232 -2.51 -23.19 13.96
CA THR A 232 -2.70 -21.84 14.52
C THR A 232 -3.14 -20.85 13.45
N ARG A 233 -3.76 -19.74 13.86
CA ARG A 233 -4.21 -18.66 12.97
C ARG A 233 -3.16 -17.56 12.76
N HIS A 234 -2.02 -17.66 13.43
CA HIS A 234 -0.90 -16.71 13.36
C HIS A 234 0.42 -17.41 13.70
N VAL A 235 1.53 -16.76 13.44
CA VAL A 235 2.86 -17.07 13.94
C VAL A 235 3.32 -15.94 14.86
N TRP A 236 4.47 -16.07 15.45
CA TRP A 236 5.03 -15.06 16.35
C TRP A 236 6.18 -14.31 15.68
N LEU A 237 6.26 -12.99 15.87
CA LEU A 237 7.40 -12.17 15.49
C LEU A 237 8.09 -11.66 16.75
N ASP A 238 9.33 -12.04 16.94
CA ASP A 238 10.16 -11.55 18.04
C ASP A 238 10.98 -10.35 17.57
N MET A 239 10.66 -9.18 18.11
CA MET A 239 11.31 -7.92 17.81
C MET A 239 12.50 -7.60 18.73
N ARG A 240 12.72 -8.36 19.80
CA ARG A 240 13.79 -8.12 20.78
C ARG A 240 15.21 -8.14 20.18
N PRO A 241 15.53 -8.98 19.18
CA PRO A 241 16.84 -8.96 18.53
C PRO A 241 17.18 -7.64 17.83
N VAL A 242 16.19 -6.81 17.46
CA VAL A 242 16.39 -5.47 16.89
C VAL A 242 17.07 -4.52 17.88
N GLY A 243 16.83 -4.72 19.17
CA GLY A 243 17.36 -3.89 20.24
C GLY A 243 16.46 -2.70 20.60
N ALA A 244 16.38 -2.42 21.90
CA ALA A 244 15.43 -1.44 22.44
C ALA A 244 15.65 0.00 21.94
N ALA A 245 16.90 0.39 21.66
CA ALA A 245 17.20 1.73 21.13
C ALA A 245 16.64 1.89 19.73
N THR A 246 16.92 0.96 18.82
CA THR A 246 16.42 0.95 17.45
C THR A 246 14.88 0.86 17.39
N LEU A 247 14.28 0.04 18.25
CA LEU A 247 12.81 -0.06 18.33
C LEU A 247 12.17 1.29 18.69
N ARG A 248 12.74 2.01 19.67
CA ARG A 248 12.21 3.32 20.06
C ARG A 248 12.42 4.40 18.99
N GLU A 249 13.54 4.36 18.30
CA GLU A 249 13.89 5.37 17.30
C GLU A 249 13.18 5.13 15.95
N HIS A 250 13.16 3.87 15.48
CA HIS A 250 12.72 3.56 14.12
C HIS A 250 11.24 3.09 14.05
N PHE A 251 10.69 2.51 15.13
CA PHE A 251 9.37 1.87 15.12
C PHE A 251 8.45 2.28 16.28
N PRO A 252 8.40 3.58 16.65
CA PRO A 252 7.63 4.01 17.81
C PRO A 252 6.13 3.73 17.67
N THR A 253 5.56 3.92 16.47
CA THR A 253 4.13 3.68 16.20
C THR A 253 3.80 2.18 16.26
N ILE A 254 4.70 1.32 15.75
CA ILE A 254 4.52 -0.14 15.84
C ILE A 254 4.53 -0.59 17.29
N CYS A 255 5.51 -0.12 18.09
CA CYS A 255 5.59 -0.46 19.52
C CYS A 255 4.36 0.03 20.31
N ALA A 256 3.89 1.24 20.02
CA ALA A 256 2.69 1.79 20.65
C ALA A 256 1.45 0.95 20.30
N HIS A 257 1.25 0.62 19.04
CA HIS A 257 0.13 -0.24 18.62
C HIS A 257 0.17 -1.62 19.27
N CYS A 258 1.34 -2.25 19.34
CA CYS A 258 1.49 -3.55 20.02
C CYS A 258 1.07 -3.44 21.50
N LEU A 259 1.47 -2.37 22.19
CA LEU A 259 1.13 -2.15 23.58
C LEU A 259 -0.39 -1.93 23.77
N GLU A 260 -1.04 -1.18 22.89
CA GLU A 260 -2.50 -1.01 22.88
C GLU A 260 -3.26 -2.32 22.70
N GLU A 261 -2.69 -3.26 21.95
CA GLU A 261 -3.23 -4.63 21.76
C GLU A 261 -2.77 -5.62 22.84
N GLY A 262 -2.05 -5.16 23.88
CA GLY A 262 -1.65 -5.94 25.05
C GLY A 262 -0.31 -6.66 24.94
N TYR A 263 0.53 -6.31 23.97
CA TYR A 263 1.85 -6.90 23.76
C TYR A 263 2.96 -5.85 23.93
N ASP A 264 3.87 -6.09 24.84
CA ASP A 264 5.07 -5.26 24.97
C ASP A 264 6.17 -5.78 24.03
N ALA A 265 6.31 -5.14 22.86
CA ALA A 265 7.27 -5.54 21.82
C ALA A 265 8.75 -5.55 22.31
N PHE A 266 9.05 -4.93 23.46
CA PHE A 266 10.38 -4.97 24.08
C PHE A 266 10.61 -6.24 24.91
N LYS A 267 9.55 -6.96 25.25
CA LYS A 267 9.58 -8.14 26.15
C LYS A 267 9.00 -9.39 25.51
N ASP A 268 7.93 -9.21 24.70
CA ASP A 268 7.09 -10.29 24.21
C ASP A 268 7.18 -10.41 22.68
N PRO A 269 7.16 -11.63 22.13
CA PRO A 269 6.85 -11.82 20.72
C PRO A 269 5.41 -11.35 20.44
N ILE A 270 5.19 -10.79 19.28
CA ILE A 270 3.87 -10.30 18.84
C ILE A 270 3.24 -11.26 17.83
N PRO A 271 1.90 -11.46 17.83
CA PRO A 271 1.25 -12.32 16.88
C PRO A 271 1.17 -11.64 15.50
N VAL A 272 1.58 -12.37 14.44
CA VAL A 272 1.54 -11.85 13.08
C VAL A 272 0.91 -12.84 12.10
N VAL A 273 0.26 -12.31 11.07
CA VAL A 273 -0.41 -13.09 10.03
C VAL A 273 -0.17 -12.45 8.66
N PRO A 274 -0.02 -13.24 7.60
CA PRO A 274 -0.01 -12.71 6.24
C PRO A 274 -1.34 -12.06 5.88
N ALA A 275 -1.27 -10.91 5.21
CA ALA A 275 -2.45 -10.16 4.79
C ALA A 275 -2.31 -9.61 3.37
N GLN A 276 -3.43 -9.46 2.68
CA GLN A 276 -3.47 -8.74 1.42
C GLN A 276 -2.93 -7.32 1.63
N HIS A 277 -2.07 -6.86 0.71
CA HIS A 277 -1.38 -5.58 0.84
C HIS A 277 -1.52 -4.73 -0.42
N TYR A 278 -1.11 -5.24 -1.58
CA TYR A 278 -1.27 -4.56 -2.86
C TYR A 278 -2.19 -5.35 -3.79
N PHE A 279 -2.98 -4.60 -4.54
CA PHE A 279 -3.62 -5.05 -5.77
C PHE A 279 -2.87 -4.40 -6.93
N MET A 280 -2.12 -5.19 -7.69
CA MET A 280 -1.18 -4.70 -8.71
C MET A 280 -1.82 -4.64 -10.09
N GLY A 281 -2.89 -5.41 -10.31
CA GLY A 281 -3.73 -5.30 -11.49
C GLY A 281 -4.76 -4.19 -11.38
N GLY A 282 -5.68 -4.15 -12.32
CA GLY A 282 -6.78 -3.18 -12.34
C GLY A 282 -7.15 -2.69 -13.72
N ILE A 283 -7.54 -1.42 -13.82
CA ILE A 283 -7.85 -0.77 -15.09
C ILE A 283 -6.55 -0.60 -15.88
N LYS A 284 -6.55 -1.09 -17.11
CA LYS A 284 -5.42 -0.95 -18.03
C LYS A 284 -5.26 0.49 -18.48
N VAL A 285 -4.05 1.02 -18.33
CA VAL A 285 -3.69 2.38 -18.70
C VAL A 285 -2.40 2.43 -19.53
N ASP A 286 -2.25 3.47 -20.33
CA ASP A 286 -0.98 3.81 -20.96
C ASP A 286 -0.06 4.58 -19.99
N LEU A 287 1.12 5.01 -20.47
CA LEU A 287 2.09 5.75 -19.66
C LEU A 287 1.63 7.16 -19.23
N ASP A 288 0.58 7.68 -19.84
CA ASP A 288 -0.06 8.95 -19.47
C ASP A 288 -1.26 8.73 -18.52
N GLY A 289 -1.56 7.49 -18.14
CA GLY A 289 -2.69 7.13 -17.30
C GLY A 289 -4.04 7.08 -18.05
N ARG A 290 -4.01 7.07 -19.40
CA ARG A 290 -5.24 7.00 -20.19
C ARG A 290 -5.71 5.56 -20.33
N THR A 291 -7.02 5.36 -20.20
CA THR A 291 -7.67 4.06 -20.37
C THR A 291 -8.02 3.80 -21.85
N SER A 292 -8.63 2.63 -22.13
CA SER A 292 -9.21 2.32 -23.45
C SER A 292 -10.49 3.15 -23.74
N MET A 293 -11.06 3.85 -22.77
CA MET A 293 -12.16 4.80 -22.93
C MET A 293 -11.60 6.23 -23.03
N ARG A 294 -12.16 7.05 -23.89
CA ARG A 294 -11.74 8.44 -24.08
C ARG A 294 -12.32 9.34 -22.99
N ARG A 295 -11.55 10.35 -22.56
CA ARG A 295 -11.81 11.36 -21.52
C ARG A 295 -11.76 10.89 -20.10
#